data_5839965dd78d39a3f569738580ea692f
#
_entry.id   5839965dd78d39a3f569738580ea692f
#
_cell.length_a   1.000
_cell.length_b   1.000
_cell.length_c   1.000
_cell.angle_alpha   90.00
_cell.angle_beta   90.00
_cell.angle_gamma   90.00
#
_symmetry.space_group_name_H-M   'P 1'
#
loop_
_entity.id
_entity.type
_entity.pdbx_description
1 polymer ?
#
loop_
_entity_poly.entity_id
_entity_poly.type
_entity_poly.pdbx_seq_one_letter_code
_entity_poly.pdbx_strand_id
1 'polypeptide(L)'
;MDFDCKVHRIDFLEYQVTLLVLFYASILLFYQWEAMLISYLATRVIVLPFNNIRELVVQSTFVIALFPGSSLDSFKFSEDPDWQRAWKQRIEPYLDNYKDTSRMINYPLQDSNVALYENFFGVSAFPEYADCQLIAIPAKIDFEQI
;
A
#
# COMPACT_ATOMS: atom_id res chain seq x y z
N MET A 1 -55.65 49.32 -15.05
CA MET A 1 -55.56 48.13 -14.17
C MET A 1 -54.62 47.02 -14.73
N ASP A 2 -53.66 47.36 -15.53
CA ASP A 2 -52.77 46.34 -16.17
C ASP A 2 -51.35 46.27 -15.62
N PHE A 3 -50.99 47.09 -14.65
CA PHE A 3 -49.65 47.15 -14.12
C PHE A 3 -49.39 46.05 -13.04
N ASP A 4 -50.38 45.68 -12.25
CA ASP A 4 -50.21 44.70 -11.16
C ASP A 4 -50.01 43.28 -11.67
N CYS A 5 -50.57 42.92 -12.82
CA CYS A 5 -50.45 41.58 -13.36
C CYS A 5 -49.01 41.31 -13.92
N LYS A 6 -48.31 42.36 -14.36
CA LYS A 6 -46.98 42.22 -14.93
C LYS A 6 -45.88 42.09 -13.88
N VAL A 7 -46.00 42.78 -12.77
CA VAL A 7 -45.10 42.69 -11.63
C VAL A 7 -45.18 41.28 -10.99
N HIS A 8 -46.38 40.79 -10.77
CA HIS A 8 -46.56 39.44 -10.17
C HIS A 8 -46.04 38.28 -11.05
N ARG A 9 -46.02 38.48 -12.36
CA ARG A 9 -45.48 37.50 -13.31
C ARG A 9 -43.93 37.48 -13.32
N ILE A 10 -43.29 38.61 -13.09
CA ILE A 10 -41.84 38.74 -13.04
C ILE A 10 -41.33 38.09 -11.76
N ASP A 11 -41.95 38.37 -10.61
CA ASP A 11 -41.59 37.75 -9.33
C ASP A 11 -41.74 36.20 -9.35
N PHE A 12 -42.78 35.72 -10.03
CA PHE A 12 -43.00 34.26 -10.18
C PHE A 12 -41.91 33.59 -11.04
N LEU A 13 -41.47 34.26 -12.12
CA LEU A 13 -40.40 33.78 -12.99
C LEU A 13 -39.04 33.76 -12.26
N GLU A 14 -38.72 34.79 -11.51
CA GLU A 14 -37.50 34.86 -10.70
C GLU A 14 -37.48 33.77 -9.65
N TYR A 15 -38.60 33.51 -8.98
CA TYR A 15 -38.72 32.42 -8.03
C TYR A 15 -38.53 31.05 -8.67
N GLN A 16 -39.11 30.79 -9.84
CA GLN A 16 -38.94 29.54 -10.58
C GLN A 16 -37.49 29.32 -11.01
N VAL A 17 -36.82 30.34 -11.52
CA VAL A 17 -35.41 30.27 -11.93
C VAL A 17 -34.52 30.00 -10.73
N THR A 18 -34.76 30.65 -9.59
CA THR A 18 -34.01 30.44 -8.37
C THR A 18 -34.15 29.01 -7.87
N LEU A 19 -35.37 28.47 -7.85
CA LEU A 19 -35.63 27.07 -7.46
C LEU A 19 -34.91 26.07 -8.37
N LEU A 20 -34.93 26.37 -9.69
CA LEU A 20 -34.31 25.51 -10.69
C LEU A 20 -32.76 25.49 -10.50
N VAL A 21 -32.16 26.65 -10.25
CA VAL A 21 -30.74 26.76 -9.96
C VAL A 21 -30.38 26.02 -8.69
N LEU A 22 -31.13 26.15 -7.60
CA LEU A 22 -30.92 25.44 -6.34
C LEU A 22 -31.06 23.94 -6.51
N PHE A 23 -32.02 23.50 -7.31
CA PHE A 23 -32.21 22.08 -7.62
C PHE A 23 -30.99 21.49 -8.36
N TYR A 24 -30.52 22.17 -9.42
CA TYR A 24 -29.30 21.71 -10.12
C TYR A 24 -28.06 21.74 -9.24
N ALA A 25 -27.88 22.75 -8.42
CA ALA A 25 -26.79 22.83 -7.48
C ALA A 25 -26.81 21.65 -6.49
N SER A 26 -27.99 21.30 -5.99
CA SER A 26 -28.17 20.16 -5.09
C SER A 26 -27.80 18.83 -5.76
N ILE A 27 -28.19 18.64 -7.00
CA ILE A 27 -27.86 17.45 -7.79
C ILE A 27 -26.34 17.34 -7.99
N LEU A 28 -25.71 18.45 -8.37
CA LEU A 28 -24.25 18.47 -8.58
C LEU A 28 -23.48 18.14 -7.30
N LEU A 29 -23.89 18.70 -6.17
CA LEU A 29 -23.31 18.40 -4.86
C LEU A 29 -23.51 16.92 -4.48
N PHE A 30 -24.68 16.37 -4.75
CA PHE A 30 -24.97 14.97 -4.49
C PHE A 30 -24.05 14.05 -5.32
N TYR A 31 -23.93 14.26 -6.62
CA TYR A 31 -23.04 13.46 -7.45
C TYR A 31 -21.56 13.62 -7.08
N GLN A 32 -21.14 14.80 -6.70
CA GLN A 32 -19.78 15.03 -6.23
C GLN A 32 -19.48 14.25 -4.93
N TRP A 33 -20.44 14.26 -4.00
CA TRP A 33 -20.36 13.47 -2.77
C TRP A 33 -20.32 11.97 -3.04
N GLU A 34 -21.18 11.48 -3.92
CA GLU A 34 -21.25 10.07 -4.29
C GLU A 34 -19.94 9.59 -4.95
N ALA A 35 -19.41 10.37 -5.88
CA ALA A 35 -18.13 10.09 -6.54
C ALA A 35 -16.97 10.06 -5.53
N MET A 36 -16.95 10.99 -4.59
CA MET A 36 -15.93 11.04 -3.53
C MET A 36 -16.02 9.84 -2.60
N LEU A 37 -17.24 9.45 -2.22
CA LEU A 37 -17.49 8.28 -1.38
C LEU A 37 -17.07 6.98 -2.06
N ILE A 38 -17.42 6.81 -3.34
CA ILE A 38 -17.02 5.64 -4.14
C ILE A 38 -15.49 5.61 -4.27
N SER A 39 -14.85 6.73 -4.55
CA SER A 39 -13.39 6.82 -4.63
C SER A 39 -12.73 6.44 -3.30
N TYR A 40 -13.26 6.91 -2.19
CA TYR A 40 -12.75 6.58 -0.85
C TYR A 40 -12.92 5.10 -0.51
N LEU A 41 -14.09 4.53 -0.80
CA LEU A 41 -14.36 3.11 -0.55
C LEU A 41 -13.62 2.18 -1.51
N ALA A 42 -13.34 2.64 -2.73
CA ALA A 42 -12.60 1.87 -3.73
C ALA A 42 -11.08 1.87 -3.45
N THR A 43 -10.56 2.85 -2.72
CA THR A 43 -9.17 2.85 -2.26
C THR A 43 -9.01 1.80 -1.17
N ARG A 44 -8.52 0.62 -1.55
CA ARG A 44 -8.07 -0.37 -0.57
C ARG A 44 -6.87 0.21 0.17
N VAL A 45 -7.08 0.62 1.40
CA VAL A 45 -5.96 0.96 2.29
C VAL A 45 -5.28 -0.35 2.66
N ILE A 46 -4.17 -0.63 2.00
CA ILE A 46 -3.34 -1.77 2.36
C ILE A 46 -2.61 -1.39 3.64
N VAL A 47 -3.06 -1.95 4.75
CA VAL A 47 -2.38 -1.81 6.02
C VAL A 47 -1.19 -2.77 6.00
N LEU A 48 0.00 -2.21 5.89
CA LEU A 48 1.22 -2.99 5.96
C LEU A 48 1.46 -3.45 7.39
N PRO A 49 1.86 -4.70 7.62
CA PRO A 49 2.15 -5.21 8.95
C PRO A 49 3.42 -4.61 9.56
N PHE A 50 4.26 -3.97 8.74
CA PHE A 50 5.48 -3.27 9.12
C PHE A 50 5.81 -2.20 8.08
N ASN A 51 6.45 -1.11 8.50
CA ASN A 51 6.76 0.04 7.63
C ASN A 51 8.26 0.15 7.30
N ASN A 52 9.09 -0.57 8.01
CA ASN A 52 10.54 -0.57 7.81
C ASN A 52 11.15 -1.92 8.22
N ILE A 53 12.41 -2.12 7.85
CA ILE A 53 13.12 -3.37 8.12
C ILE A 53 13.29 -3.63 9.62
N ARG A 54 13.47 -2.59 10.43
CA ARG A 54 13.61 -2.74 11.88
C ARG A 54 12.32 -3.27 12.53
N GLU A 55 11.17 -2.78 12.11
CA GLU A 55 9.88 -3.32 12.55
C GLU A 55 9.69 -4.77 12.09
N LEU A 56 10.08 -5.09 10.86
CA LEU A 56 10.08 -6.46 10.37
C LEU A 56 10.94 -7.37 11.26
N VAL A 57 12.14 -6.94 11.63
CA VAL A 57 13.08 -7.71 12.43
C VAL A 57 12.61 -7.86 13.88
N VAL A 58 12.10 -6.80 14.49
CA VAL A 58 11.77 -6.76 15.94
C VAL A 58 10.36 -7.27 16.22
N GLN A 59 9.37 -6.83 15.47
CA GLN A 59 7.95 -6.98 15.83
C GLN A 59 7.20 -8.02 15.02
N SER A 60 7.66 -8.36 13.81
CA SER A 60 6.90 -9.23 12.94
C SER A 60 7.20 -10.71 13.18
N THR A 61 6.23 -11.57 12.83
CA THR A 61 6.37 -13.03 12.82
C THR A 61 6.69 -13.57 11.42
N PHE A 62 6.89 -12.68 10.45
CA PHE A 62 7.14 -13.05 9.08
C PHE A 62 8.48 -13.79 8.94
N VAL A 63 8.49 -14.82 8.11
CA VAL A 63 9.73 -15.47 7.65
C VAL A 63 10.43 -14.51 6.69
N ILE A 64 11.72 -14.32 6.88
CA ILE A 64 12.51 -13.42 6.05
C ILE A 64 13.22 -14.23 4.98
N ALA A 65 12.82 -14.07 3.74
CA ALA A 65 13.46 -14.67 2.57
C ALA A 65 14.58 -13.75 2.06
N LEU A 66 15.77 -14.30 1.91
CA LEU A 66 16.97 -13.58 1.49
C LEU A 66 17.60 -14.26 0.27
N PHE A 67 18.04 -13.46 -0.70
CA PHE A 67 18.88 -13.99 -1.76
C PHE A 67 20.25 -14.41 -1.25
N PRO A 68 20.79 -15.55 -1.70
CA PRO A 68 22.15 -15.94 -1.37
C PRO A 68 23.16 -14.88 -1.84
N GLY A 69 23.90 -14.29 -0.92
CA GLY A 69 24.86 -13.23 -1.23
C GLY A 69 25.05 -12.25 -0.08
N SER A 70 25.36 -11.01 -0.40
CA SER A 70 25.74 -9.98 0.56
C SER A 70 24.69 -9.66 1.63
N SER A 71 23.41 -9.75 1.30
CA SER A 71 22.32 -9.50 2.27
C SER A 71 22.25 -10.58 3.36
N LEU A 72 22.55 -11.82 3.02
CA LEU A 72 22.58 -12.93 3.97
C LEU A 72 23.65 -12.73 5.03
N ASP A 73 24.84 -12.30 4.61
CA ASP A 73 25.96 -12.06 5.50
C ASP A 73 25.70 -10.90 6.46
N SER A 74 24.99 -9.88 6.04
CA SER A 74 24.62 -8.74 6.88
C SER A 74 23.75 -9.17 8.07
N PHE A 75 22.82 -10.10 7.88
CA PHE A 75 22.02 -10.66 8.99
C PHE A 75 22.82 -11.59 9.89
N LYS A 76 23.65 -12.45 9.31
CA LYS A 76 24.40 -13.46 10.03
C LYS A 76 25.46 -12.86 10.95
N PHE A 77 26.17 -11.83 10.48
CA PHE A 77 27.30 -11.21 11.18
C PHE A 77 26.94 -9.90 11.87
N SER A 78 25.68 -9.54 11.95
CA SER A 78 25.24 -8.34 12.67
C SER A 78 25.56 -8.49 14.17
N GLU A 79 26.05 -7.40 14.78
CA GLU A 79 26.26 -7.31 16.22
C GLU A 79 24.97 -6.99 16.99
N ASP A 80 23.92 -6.56 16.29
CA ASP A 80 22.63 -6.23 16.89
C ASP A 80 21.90 -7.51 17.34
N PRO A 81 21.51 -7.61 18.63
CA PRO A 81 20.87 -8.80 19.19
C PRO A 81 19.50 -9.09 18.56
N ASP A 82 18.79 -8.10 18.06
CA ASP A 82 17.50 -8.29 17.40
C ASP A 82 17.68 -8.94 16.02
N TRP A 83 18.71 -8.52 15.28
CA TRP A 83 19.07 -9.14 14.01
C TRP A 83 19.57 -10.58 14.19
N GLN A 84 20.37 -10.85 15.21
CA GLN A 84 20.80 -12.21 15.54
C GLN A 84 19.63 -13.12 15.92
N ARG A 85 18.63 -12.58 16.64
CA ARG A 85 17.40 -13.30 16.97
C ARG A 85 16.60 -13.61 15.72
N ALA A 86 16.42 -12.63 14.84
CA ALA A 86 15.74 -12.81 13.56
C ALA A 86 16.44 -13.87 12.69
N TRP A 87 17.78 -13.85 12.65
CA TRP A 87 18.57 -14.86 11.97
C TRP A 87 18.22 -16.26 12.46
N LYS A 88 18.38 -16.52 13.74
CA LYS A 88 18.18 -17.85 14.33
C LYS A 88 16.74 -18.38 14.24
N GLN A 89 15.77 -17.49 14.34
CA GLN A 89 14.36 -17.89 14.44
C GLN A 89 13.63 -17.89 13.11
N ARG A 90 13.99 -17.00 12.19
CA ARG A 90 13.18 -16.70 10.98
C ARG A 90 13.92 -16.84 9.67
N ILE A 91 15.23 -17.00 9.68
CA ILE A 91 16.04 -17.15 8.47
C ILE A 91 16.69 -18.53 8.44
N GLU A 92 17.50 -18.84 9.43
CA GLU A 92 18.29 -20.08 9.50
C GLU A 92 17.47 -21.38 9.31
N PRO A 93 16.28 -21.55 9.95
CA PRO A 93 15.47 -22.76 9.77
C PRO A 93 14.92 -22.94 8.35
N TYR A 94 14.87 -21.84 7.58
CA TYR A 94 14.28 -21.82 6.24
C TYR A 94 15.33 -21.71 5.11
N LEU A 95 16.62 -21.70 5.44
CA LEU A 95 17.71 -21.58 4.46
C LEU A 95 17.65 -22.64 3.36
N ASP A 96 17.16 -23.84 3.68
CA ASP A 96 17.02 -24.91 2.71
C ASP A 96 16.01 -24.59 1.59
N ASN A 97 15.03 -23.73 1.87
CA ASN A 97 14.06 -23.26 0.88
C ASN A 97 14.66 -22.24 -0.08
N TYR A 98 15.83 -21.67 0.25
CA TYR A 98 16.48 -20.61 -0.54
C TYR A 98 17.72 -21.09 -1.30
N LYS A 99 18.07 -22.37 -1.21
CA LYS A 99 19.25 -22.94 -1.89
C LYS A 99 19.10 -22.95 -3.41
N ASP A 100 17.87 -23.08 -3.89
CA ASP A 100 17.55 -23.12 -5.31
C ASP A 100 16.76 -21.85 -5.69
N THR A 101 17.23 -21.17 -6.71
CA THR A 101 16.60 -19.92 -7.21
C THR A 101 15.11 -20.12 -7.52
N SER A 102 14.71 -21.23 -8.13
CA SER A 102 13.32 -21.50 -8.44
C SER A 102 12.45 -21.66 -7.17
N ARG A 103 12.96 -22.32 -6.15
CA ARG A 103 12.25 -22.46 -4.87
C ARG A 103 12.13 -21.13 -4.15
N MET A 104 13.18 -20.36 -4.17
CA MET A 104 13.25 -19.07 -3.52
C MET A 104 12.27 -18.05 -4.12
N ILE A 105 12.10 -18.06 -5.44
CA ILE A 105 11.11 -17.23 -6.14
C ILE A 105 9.68 -17.67 -5.78
N ASN A 106 9.44 -18.98 -5.79
CA ASN A 106 8.09 -19.51 -5.57
C ASN A 106 7.66 -19.49 -4.09
N TYR A 107 8.58 -19.52 -3.14
CA TYR A 107 8.25 -19.57 -1.72
C TYR A 107 7.47 -18.36 -1.23
N PRO A 108 7.87 -17.09 -1.51
CA PRO A 108 7.08 -15.93 -1.14
C PRO A 108 5.73 -15.82 -1.85
N LEU A 109 5.57 -16.47 -3.00
CA LEU A 109 4.31 -16.50 -3.74
C LEU A 109 3.30 -17.49 -3.16
N GLN A 110 3.78 -18.52 -2.48
CA GLN A 110 2.95 -19.58 -1.90
C GLN A 110 2.53 -19.31 -0.45
N ASP A 111 3.34 -18.55 0.29
CA ASP A 111 3.10 -18.27 1.70
C ASP A 111 2.99 -16.75 1.94
N SER A 112 1.83 -16.32 2.41
CA SER A 112 1.55 -14.91 2.71
C SER A 112 2.33 -14.36 3.92
N ASN A 113 2.98 -15.23 4.69
CA ASN A 113 3.77 -14.85 5.87
C ASN A 113 5.27 -14.71 5.56
N VAL A 114 5.63 -14.58 4.30
CA VAL A 114 7.02 -14.43 3.87
C VAL A 114 7.27 -13.00 3.41
N ALA A 115 8.29 -12.38 3.97
CA ALA A 115 8.81 -11.08 3.54
C ALA A 115 10.11 -11.28 2.77
N LEU A 116 10.14 -10.89 1.51
CA LEU A 116 11.35 -10.94 0.69
C LEU A 116 12.19 -9.69 0.93
N TYR A 117 13.42 -9.88 1.38
CA TYR A 117 14.40 -8.80 1.53
C TYR A 117 15.40 -8.84 0.38
N GLU A 118 15.21 -7.97 -0.60
CA GLU A 118 16.06 -7.91 -1.79
C GLU A 118 16.03 -6.53 -2.42
N ASN A 119 16.99 -6.28 -3.29
CA ASN A 119 17.02 -5.09 -4.12
C ASN A 119 15.85 -5.13 -5.13
N PHE A 120 15.15 -4.02 -5.28
CA PHE A 120 14.05 -3.88 -6.22
C PHE A 120 14.39 -4.32 -7.65
N PHE A 121 15.58 -4.00 -8.12
CA PHE A 121 16.05 -4.43 -9.45
C PHE A 121 16.23 -5.95 -9.55
N GLY A 122 16.66 -6.60 -8.48
CA GLY A 122 16.77 -8.05 -8.42
C GLY A 122 15.39 -8.71 -8.57
N VAL A 123 14.41 -8.22 -7.81
CA VAL A 123 13.04 -8.75 -7.85
C VAL A 123 12.36 -8.50 -9.19
N SER A 124 12.53 -7.32 -9.78
CA SER A 124 11.92 -6.97 -11.06
C SER A 124 12.46 -7.76 -12.26
N ALA A 125 13.60 -8.41 -12.10
CA ALA A 125 14.17 -9.26 -13.14
C ALA A 125 13.45 -10.62 -13.29
N PHE A 126 12.62 -11.01 -12.31
CA PHE A 126 11.90 -12.28 -12.34
C PHE A 126 10.48 -12.10 -12.89
N PRO A 127 10.17 -12.71 -14.05
CA PRO A 127 8.85 -12.58 -14.67
C PRO A 127 7.72 -13.15 -13.81
N GLU A 128 8.02 -14.08 -12.91
CA GLU A 128 7.06 -14.69 -11.99
C GLU A 128 6.42 -13.68 -11.03
N TYR A 129 7.10 -12.56 -10.77
CA TYR A 129 6.57 -11.48 -9.94
C TYR A 129 5.81 -10.39 -10.73
N ALA A 130 5.81 -10.46 -12.06
CA ALA A 130 5.17 -9.43 -12.89
C ALA A 130 3.66 -9.29 -12.63
N ASP A 131 3.00 -10.42 -12.32
CA ASP A 131 1.57 -10.46 -12.04
C ASP A 131 1.23 -10.37 -10.53
N CYS A 132 2.26 -10.29 -9.68
CA CYS A 132 2.08 -10.23 -8.23
C CYS A 132 2.06 -8.78 -7.74
N GLN A 133 1.12 -8.48 -6.85
CA GLN A 133 1.10 -7.21 -6.12
C GLN A 133 2.16 -7.23 -5.01
N LEU A 134 3.42 -7.06 -5.38
CA LEU A 134 4.49 -6.87 -4.42
C LEU A 134 4.47 -5.43 -3.91
N ILE A 135 4.46 -5.28 -2.59
CA ILE A 135 4.53 -3.98 -1.96
C ILE A 135 5.96 -3.74 -1.52
N ALA A 136 6.63 -2.80 -2.18
CA ALA A 136 7.97 -2.41 -1.82
C ALA A 136 7.94 -1.52 -0.56
N ILE A 137 8.61 -1.96 0.50
CA ILE A 137 8.80 -1.19 1.71
C ILE A 137 10.22 -0.62 1.67
N PRO A 138 10.38 0.72 1.73
CA PRO A 138 11.71 1.30 1.70
C PRO A 138 12.49 0.88 2.95
N ALA A 139 13.59 0.17 2.74
CA ALA A 139 14.57 -0.05 3.78
C ALA A 139 15.31 1.28 4.02
N LYS A 140 14.85 2.09 4.98
CA LYS A 140 15.69 3.14 5.54
C LYS A 140 16.77 2.44 6.35
N ILE A 141 17.89 2.23 5.72
CA ILE A 141 19.12 1.85 6.44
C ILE A 141 19.61 3.16 7.04
N ASP A 142 19.38 3.33 8.34
CA ASP A 142 20.01 4.39 9.10
C ASP A 142 21.52 4.05 9.16
N PHE A 143 22.29 4.64 8.26
CA PHE A 143 23.75 4.57 8.25
C PHE A 143 24.40 5.37 9.41
N GLU A 144 23.68 5.56 10.49
CA GLU A 144 24.12 6.36 11.64
C GLU A 144 24.92 5.55 12.67
N GLN A 145 25.64 4.51 12.28
CA GLN A 145 26.66 3.91 13.15
C GLN A 145 27.78 3.28 12.31
N ILE A 146 28.73 4.10 11.89
CA ILE A 146 30.13 3.72 11.71
C ILE A 146 30.97 4.69 12.52
#